data_b5df9719503df0a5aa8bff6d8bf48392
#
_entry.id   b5df9719503df0a5aa8bff6d8bf48392
#
_cell.length_a   1.000
_cell.length_b   1.000
_cell.length_c   1.000
_cell.angle_alpha   90.00
_cell.angle_beta   90.00
_cell.angle_gamma   90.00
#
_symmetry.space_group_name_H-M   'P 1'
#
loop_
_entity.id
_entity.type
_entity.pdbx_description
1 polymer ?
#
loop_
_entity_poly.entity_id
_entity_poly.type
_entity_poly.pdbx_seq_one_letter_code
_entity_poly.pdbx_strand_id
1 'polypeptide(L)'
;MSARQILLGTMVATTGIELAGAATWGLLNVPESSVPALLLSAVLAVLVPVVLGLTTSVVLGITGGLSLPVAARRALPGLRGFAAGLVVLGLLWVVTTRLVDLWVEHAGEIDALFLRYAGTASTAWLHTSVGWLLWLLCWGVGLAAIVGATRAAVHEQSVLTGLGRAFSVRVLGTAIGALLVGYALWSVVFWRPKGLPDNSAELMFVGAKLLVLYLVATVASVVALAVAGGGTEKKLESW
;
A
#
# COMPACT_ATOMS: atom_id res chain seq x y z
N MET A 1 -21.52 0.76 -5.54
CA MET A 1 -21.02 1.68 -4.51
C MET A 1 -21.63 3.05 -4.71
N SER A 2 -22.14 3.69 -3.65
CA SER A 2 -22.74 5.03 -3.72
C SER A 2 -21.67 6.12 -3.55
N ALA A 3 -21.95 7.34 -4.08
CA ALA A 3 -21.07 8.51 -3.89
C ALA A 3 -20.86 8.81 -2.39
N ARG A 4 -21.87 8.58 -1.55
CA ARG A 4 -21.78 8.73 -0.09
C ARG A 4 -20.74 7.79 0.53
N GLN A 5 -20.67 6.54 0.08
CA GLN A 5 -19.67 5.57 0.58
C GLN A 5 -18.25 5.98 0.19
N ILE A 6 -18.06 6.50 -1.03
CA ILE A 6 -16.74 7.04 -1.47
C ILE A 6 -16.37 8.22 -0.58
N LEU A 7 -17.27 9.18 -0.40
CA LEU A 7 -17.00 10.37 0.39
C LEU A 7 -16.64 10.02 1.84
N LEU A 8 -17.45 9.19 2.51
CA LEU A 8 -17.19 8.76 3.89
C LEU A 8 -15.86 7.97 3.98
N GLY A 9 -15.61 7.05 3.04
CA GLY A 9 -14.37 6.30 2.99
C GLY A 9 -13.16 7.22 2.81
N THR A 10 -13.27 8.25 1.95
CA THR A 10 -12.20 9.24 1.75
C THR A 10 -11.97 10.06 3.01
N MET A 11 -13.01 10.53 3.69
CA MET A 11 -12.85 11.28 4.94
C MET A 11 -12.14 10.43 6.02
N VAL A 12 -12.56 9.16 6.19
CA VAL A 12 -11.90 8.26 7.14
C VAL A 12 -10.45 7.99 6.75
N ALA A 13 -10.19 7.74 5.47
CA ALA A 13 -8.83 7.49 4.97
C ALA A 13 -7.93 8.72 5.19
N THR A 14 -8.40 9.93 4.86
CA THR A 14 -7.67 11.18 5.09
C THR A 14 -7.29 11.33 6.56
N THR A 15 -8.28 11.25 7.46
CA THR A 15 -8.03 11.37 8.92
C THR A 15 -7.03 10.33 9.41
N GLY A 16 -7.16 9.07 8.96
CA GLY A 16 -6.25 8.01 9.38
C GLY A 16 -4.82 8.20 8.86
N ILE A 17 -4.65 8.68 7.62
CA ILE A 17 -3.33 8.99 7.05
C ILE A 17 -2.69 10.16 7.79
N GLU A 18 -3.45 11.19 8.12
CA GLU A 18 -2.96 12.34 8.90
C GLU A 18 -2.51 11.92 10.30
N LEU A 19 -3.28 11.09 10.99
CA LEU A 19 -2.91 10.56 12.32
C LEU A 19 -1.66 9.67 12.25
N ALA A 20 -1.56 8.79 11.25
CA ALA A 20 -0.38 7.97 11.02
C ALA A 20 0.84 8.83 10.66
N GLY A 21 0.64 9.87 9.84
CA GLY A 21 1.66 10.85 9.48
C GLY A 21 2.17 11.62 10.69
N ALA A 22 1.27 12.09 11.57
CA ALA A 22 1.64 12.77 12.82
C ALA A 22 2.43 11.84 13.75
N ALA A 23 2.01 10.57 13.88
CA ALA A 23 2.75 9.58 14.67
C ALA A 23 4.14 9.28 14.08
N THR A 24 4.25 9.19 12.74
CA THR A 24 5.54 9.01 12.05
C THR A 24 6.44 10.24 12.24
N TRP A 25 5.88 11.44 12.11
CA TRP A 25 6.62 12.67 12.38
C TRP A 25 7.13 12.71 13.83
N GLY A 26 6.28 12.34 14.80
CA GLY A 26 6.67 12.22 16.20
C GLY A 26 7.82 11.22 16.36
N LEU A 27 7.72 10.05 15.77
CA LEU A 27 8.75 9.00 15.81
C LEU A 27 10.11 9.52 15.30
N LEU A 28 10.12 10.23 14.18
CA LEU A 28 11.35 10.76 13.56
C LEU A 28 12.00 11.91 14.37
N ASN A 29 11.24 12.55 15.24
CA ASN A 29 11.71 13.69 16.04
C ASN A 29 11.95 13.36 17.52
N VAL A 30 11.74 12.10 17.97
CA VAL A 30 12.09 11.68 19.33
C VAL A 30 13.60 11.49 19.43
N PRO A 31 14.31 12.22 20.31
CA PRO A 31 15.74 12.01 20.49
C PRO A 31 16.01 10.67 21.20
N GLU A 32 16.79 9.78 20.60
CA GLU A 32 17.11 8.46 21.16
C GLU A 32 18.11 8.50 22.32
N SER A 33 18.10 9.57 23.11
CA SER A 33 19.10 9.84 24.15
C SER A 33 18.75 9.30 25.54
N SER A 34 17.53 8.75 25.72
CA SER A 34 17.07 8.27 27.02
C SER A 34 16.12 7.08 26.92
N VAL A 35 16.02 6.28 27.99
CA VAL A 35 15.10 5.14 28.06
C VAL A 35 13.64 5.55 27.84
N PRO A 36 13.11 6.66 28.42
CA PRO A 36 11.76 7.13 28.11
C PRO A 36 11.55 7.49 26.63
N ALA A 37 12.56 8.09 25.99
CA ALA A 37 12.50 8.41 24.56
C ALA A 37 12.45 7.15 23.69
N LEU A 38 13.23 6.12 24.00
CA LEU A 38 13.17 4.82 23.32
C LEU A 38 11.81 4.14 23.48
N LEU A 39 11.22 4.20 24.67
CA LEU A 39 9.87 3.67 24.91
C LEU A 39 8.83 4.45 24.10
N LEU A 40 8.93 5.78 24.04
CA LEU A 40 8.05 6.61 23.22
C LEU A 40 8.18 6.25 21.73
N SER A 41 9.40 6.10 21.22
CA SER A 41 9.66 5.65 19.84
C SER A 41 9.03 4.29 19.56
N ALA A 42 9.17 3.34 20.48
CA ALA A 42 8.55 2.02 20.32
C ALA A 42 7.01 2.10 20.28
N VAL A 43 6.40 2.92 21.14
CA VAL A 43 4.94 3.15 21.12
C VAL A 43 4.50 3.78 19.81
N LEU A 44 5.19 4.82 19.33
CA LEU A 44 4.87 5.48 18.06
C LEU A 44 5.05 4.55 16.87
N ALA A 45 6.11 3.71 16.88
CA ALA A 45 6.35 2.73 15.82
C ALA A 45 5.22 1.69 15.72
N VAL A 46 4.61 1.29 16.86
CA VAL A 46 3.44 0.40 16.89
C VAL A 46 2.16 1.14 16.52
N LEU A 47 2.03 2.41 16.93
CA LEU A 47 0.83 3.20 16.69
C LEU A 47 0.56 3.41 15.19
N VAL A 48 1.61 3.64 14.38
CA VAL A 48 1.47 3.85 12.93
C VAL A 48 0.74 2.68 12.25
N PRO A 49 1.21 1.43 12.32
CA PRO A 49 0.51 0.30 11.67
C PRO A 49 -0.85 0.02 12.30
N VAL A 50 -1.06 0.28 13.59
CA VAL A 50 -2.37 0.14 14.23
C VAL A 50 -3.36 1.15 13.66
N VAL A 51 -3.01 2.43 13.55
CA VAL A 51 -3.87 3.45 12.96
C VAL A 51 -4.19 3.13 11.50
N LEU A 52 -3.19 2.75 10.71
CA LEU A 52 -3.39 2.35 9.31
C LEU A 52 -4.29 1.12 9.21
N GLY A 53 -4.12 0.12 10.06
CA GLY A 53 -4.93 -1.09 10.09
C GLY A 53 -6.39 -0.82 10.47
N LEU A 54 -6.63 0.01 11.47
CA LEU A 54 -7.98 0.43 11.87
C LEU A 54 -8.65 1.23 10.75
N THR A 55 -7.93 2.20 10.17
CA THR A 55 -8.42 3.01 9.05
C THR A 55 -8.79 2.15 7.86
N THR A 56 -7.90 1.26 7.43
CA THR A 56 -8.15 0.32 6.32
C THR A 56 -9.37 -0.56 6.60
N SER A 57 -9.51 -1.04 7.83
CA SER A 57 -10.65 -1.87 8.26
C SER A 57 -11.98 -1.11 8.16
N VAL A 58 -12.03 0.13 8.64
CA VAL A 58 -13.23 0.97 8.55
C VAL A 58 -13.58 1.29 7.09
N VAL A 59 -12.58 1.66 6.28
CA VAL A 59 -12.78 1.96 4.85
C VAL A 59 -13.31 0.72 4.11
N LEU A 60 -12.73 -0.45 4.33
CA LEU A 60 -13.20 -1.72 3.74
C LEU A 60 -14.61 -2.09 4.20
N GLY A 61 -14.96 -1.81 5.45
CA GLY A 61 -16.32 -1.98 5.96
C GLY A 61 -17.32 -1.07 5.24
N ILE A 62 -17.05 0.23 5.14
CA ILE A 62 -17.91 1.22 4.46
C ILE A 62 -18.05 0.89 2.97
N THR A 63 -16.95 0.60 2.29
CA THR A 63 -16.96 0.26 0.87
C THR A 63 -17.62 -1.10 0.59
N GLY A 64 -17.64 -2.00 1.59
CA GLY A 64 -18.36 -3.27 1.58
C GLY A 64 -19.83 -3.16 2.00
N GLY A 65 -20.39 -1.95 2.17
CA GLY A 65 -21.82 -1.74 2.43
C GLY A 65 -22.18 -1.58 3.91
N LEU A 66 -21.23 -1.68 4.84
CA LEU A 66 -21.52 -1.47 6.27
C LEU A 66 -21.75 0.03 6.58
N SER A 67 -22.64 0.30 7.54
CA SER A 67 -22.75 1.65 8.10
C SER A 67 -21.50 2.02 8.90
N LEU A 68 -21.18 3.31 9.00
CA LEU A 68 -19.99 3.78 9.73
C LEU A 68 -19.90 3.24 11.18
N PRO A 69 -20.98 3.24 12.00
CA PRO A 69 -20.90 2.69 13.35
C PRO A 69 -20.59 1.19 13.39
N VAL A 70 -21.11 0.43 12.43
CA VAL A 70 -20.86 -1.02 12.32
C VAL A 70 -19.43 -1.25 11.83
N ALA A 71 -18.96 -0.53 10.83
CA ALA A 71 -17.59 -0.60 10.32
C ALA A 71 -16.58 -0.26 11.43
N ALA A 72 -16.85 0.78 12.23
CA ALA A 72 -15.99 1.15 13.35
C ALA A 72 -15.93 0.06 14.43
N ARG A 73 -17.05 -0.58 14.78
CA ARG A 73 -17.06 -1.71 15.73
C ARG A 73 -16.29 -2.92 15.21
N ARG A 74 -16.29 -3.15 13.90
CA ARG A 74 -15.56 -4.24 13.25
C ARG A 74 -14.11 -3.91 12.90
N ALA A 75 -13.64 -2.70 13.23
CA ALA A 75 -12.25 -2.31 12.97
C ALA A 75 -11.24 -3.16 13.75
N LEU A 76 -11.54 -3.53 15.01
CA LEU A 76 -10.66 -4.38 15.82
C LEU A 76 -10.49 -5.81 15.27
N PRO A 77 -11.56 -6.55 14.90
CA PRO A 77 -11.40 -7.78 14.14
C PRO A 77 -10.61 -7.58 12.84
N GLY A 78 -10.89 -6.49 12.10
CA GLY A 78 -10.17 -6.13 10.88
C GLY A 78 -8.67 -5.95 11.09
N LEU A 79 -8.26 -5.40 12.25
CA LEU A 79 -6.85 -5.23 12.60
C LEU A 79 -6.08 -6.58 12.63
N ARG A 80 -6.74 -7.68 13.05
CA ARG A 80 -6.12 -9.03 13.00
C ARG A 80 -5.85 -9.46 11.56
N GLY A 81 -6.77 -9.19 10.64
CA GLY A 81 -6.59 -9.44 9.21
C GLY A 81 -5.45 -8.58 8.63
N PHE A 82 -5.41 -7.30 9.01
CA PHE A 82 -4.34 -6.39 8.62
C PHE A 82 -2.97 -6.89 9.09
N ALA A 83 -2.85 -7.28 10.36
CA ALA A 83 -1.63 -7.83 10.92
C ALA A 83 -1.19 -9.12 10.20
N ALA A 84 -2.12 -10.04 9.91
CA ALA A 84 -1.81 -11.25 9.14
C ALA A 84 -1.31 -10.92 7.73
N GLY A 85 -1.92 -9.94 7.06
CA GLY A 85 -1.45 -9.44 5.77
C GLY A 85 -0.05 -8.82 5.83
N LEU A 86 0.26 -8.06 6.90
CA LEU A 86 1.61 -7.53 7.13
C LEU A 86 2.65 -8.64 7.34
N VAL A 87 2.30 -9.72 8.04
CA VAL A 87 3.20 -10.88 8.18
C VAL A 87 3.49 -11.49 6.80
N VAL A 88 2.47 -11.67 5.95
CA VAL A 88 2.67 -12.15 4.58
C VAL A 88 3.57 -11.21 3.78
N LEU A 89 3.34 -9.90 3.85
CA LEU A 89 4.20 -8.90 3.19
C LEU A 89 5.63 -8.97 3.70
N GLY A 90 5.85 -9.10 5.01
CA GLY A 90 7.17 -9.25 5.60
C GLY A 90 7.90 -10.50 5.12
N LEU A 91 7.20 -11.64 5.04
CA LEU A 91 7.76 -12.89 4.49
C LEU A 91 8.11 -12.73 3.00
N LEU A 92 7.24 -12.13 2.22
CA LEU A 92 7.49 -11.83 0.80
C LEU A 92 8.69 -10.90 0.64
N TRP A 93 8.82 -9.89 1.50
CA TRP A 93 9.98 -8.99 1.50
C TRP A 93 11.29 -9.76 1.72
N VAL A 94 11.34 -10.63 2.74
CA VAL A 94 12.53 -11.46 3.00
C VAL A 94 12.86 -12.35 1.80
N VAL A 95 11.85 -13.03 1.24
CA VAL A 95 12.06 -13.88 0.04
C VAL A 95 12.53 -13.06 -1.15
N THR A 96 11.92 -11.91 -1.40
CA THR A 96 12.28 -11.04 -2.52
C THR A 96 13.70 -10.52 -2.37
N THR A 97 14.10 -10.09 -1.16
CA THR A 97 15.47 -9.65 -0.90
C THR A 97 16.47 -10.76 -1.20
N ARG A 98 16.19 -11.99 -0.75
CA ARG A 98 17.05 -13.15 -1.05
C ARG A 98 17.13 -13.47 -2.54
N LEU A 99 16.01 -13.35 -3.26
CA LEU A 99 16.01 -13.54 -4.72
C LEU A 99 16.80 -12.45 -5.44
N VAL A 100 16.73 -11.21 -4.98
CA VAL A 100 17.56 -10.10 -5.51
C VAL A 100 19.03 -10.35 -5.24
N ASP A 101 19.40 -10.75 -4.03
CA ASP A 101 20.78 -11.07 -3.68
C ASP A 101 21.34 -12.17 -4.60
N LEU A 102 20.59 -13.28 -4.75
CA LEU A 102 20.97 -14.37 -5.65
C LEU A 102 21.07 -13.92 -7.12
N TRP A 103 20.16 -13.06 -7.57
CA TRP A 103 20.20 -12.50 -8.91
C TRP A 103 21.45 -11.66 -9.15
N VAL A 104 21.80 -10.80 -8.18
CA VAL A 104 23.00 -9.95 -8.26
C VAL A 104 24.28 -10.80 -8.23
N GLU A 105 24.31 -11.83 -7.39
CA GLU A 105 25.45 -12.75 -7.26
C GLU A 105 25.75 -13.49 -8.58
N HIS A 106 24.70 -13.86 -9.35
CA HIS A 106 24.83 -14.56 -10.63
C HIS A 106 24.73 -13.63 -11.86
N ALA A 107 24.68 -12.32 -11.66
CA ALA A 107 24.51 -11.36 -12.76
C ALA A 107 25.59 -11.50 -13.84
N GLY A 108 26.85 -11.68 -13.45
CA GLY A 108 27.95 -11.86 -14.39
C GLY A 108 27.86 -13.13 -15.25
N GLU A 109 27.36 -14.23 -14.69
CA GLU A 109 27.12 -15.48 -15.43
C GLU A 109 25.97 -15.31 -16.43
N ILE A 110 24.91 -14.60 -16.01
CA ILE A 110 23.76 -14.31 -16.88
C ILE A 110 24.21 -13.43 -18.04
N ASP A 111 25.02 -12.40 -17.78
CA ASP A 111 25.56 -11.51 -18.81
C ASP A 111 26.45 -12.27 -19.80
N ALA A 112 27.30 -13.17 -19.31
CA ALA A 112 28.13 -14.02 -20.16
C ALA A 112 27.31 -14.96 -21.04
N LEU A 113 26.20 -15.54 -20.51
CA LEU A 113 25.27 -16.36 -21.28
C LEU A 113 24.56 -15.53 -22.37
N PHE A 114 24.09 -14.34 -22.04
CA PHE A 114 23.43 -13.45 -23.00
C PHE A 114 24.39 -13.02 -24.12
N LEU A 115 25.63 -12.66 -23.76
CA LEU A 115 26.65 -12.33 -24.74
C LEU A 115 26.92 -13.50 -25.70
N ARG A 116 26.98 -14.72 -25.16
CA ARG A 116 27.25 -15.92 -25.94
C ARG A 116 26.12 -16.31 -26.88
N TYR A 117 24.85 -16.20 -26.45
CA TYR A 117 23.70 -16.71 -27.21
C TYR A 117 22.94 -15.64 -27.97
N ALA A 118 22.88 -14.42 -27.48
CA ALA A 118 22.15 -13.31 -28.10
C ALA A 118 23.05 -12.29 -28.81
N GLY A 119 24.39 -12.39 -28.65
CA GLY A 119 25.33 -11.49 -29.29
C GLY A 119 25.23 -10.02 -28.81
N THR A 120 24.52 -9.76 -27.72
CA THR A 120 24.36 -8.40 -27.16
C THR A 120 25.10 -8.25 -25.85
N ALA A 121 25.88 -7.17 -25.71
CA ALA A 121 26.59 -6.84 -24.50
C ALA A 121 25.72 -6.09 -23.45
N SER A 122 24.54 -5.63 -23.84
CA SER A 122 23.67 -4.83 -22.96
C SER A 122 22.54 -5.66 -22.36
N THR A 123 22.70 -6.05 -21.11
CA THR A 123 21.71 -6.80 -20.29
C THR A 123 21.04 -5.91 -19.25
N ALA A 124 21.36 -4.60 -19.21
CA ALA A 124 20.83 -3.66 -18.24
C ALA A 124 19.29 -3.65 -18.19
N TRP A 125 18.62 -3.78 -19.34
CA TRP A 125 17.17 -3.90 -19.42
C TRP A 125 16.63 -5.14 -18.71
N LEU A 126 17.34 -6.27 -18.78
CA LEU A 126 16.96 -7.53 -18.14
C LEU A 126 17.04 -7.39 -16.62
N HIS A 127 18.15 -6.89 -16.09
CA HIS A 127 18.33 -6.67 -14.65
C HIS A 127 17.27 -5.69 -14.10
N THR A 128 17.03 -4.60 -14.83
CA THR A 128 15.97 -3.63 -14.48
C THR A 128 14.59 -4.30 -14.50
N SER A 129 14.27 -5.08 -15.51
CA SER A 129 12.96 -5.75 -15.63
C SER A 129 12.74 -6.78 -14.53
N VAL A 130 13.76 -7.57 -14.20
CA VAL A 130 13.69 -8.54 -13.08
C VAL A 130 13.49 -7.82 -11.76
N GLY A 131 14.24 -6.75 -11.50
CA GLY A 131 14.05 -5.92 -10.30
C GLY A 131 12.63 -5.38 -10.19
N TRP A 132 12.08 -4.82 -11.26
CA TRP A 132 10.69 -4.35 -11.30
C TRP A 132 9.68 -5.48 -11.08
N LEU A 133 9.88 -6.64 -11.70
CA LEU A 133 9.00 -7.80 -11.53
C LEU A 133 8.98 -8.28 -10.08
N LEU A 134 10.14 -8.44 -9.46
CA LEU A 134 10.26 -8.84 -8.06
C LEU A 134 9.61 -7.82 -7.13
N TRP A 135 9.81 -6.52 -7.39
CA TRP A 135 9.17 -5.44 -6.63
C TRP A 135 7.63 -5.49 -6.76
N LEU A 136 7.11 -5.62 -7.99
CA LEU A 136 5.67 -5.73 -8.24
C LEU A 136 5.05 -6.99 -7.60
N LEU A 137 5.75 -8.12 -7.62
CA LEU A 137 5.30 -9.34 -6.97
C LEU A 137 5.25 -9.17 -5.45
N CYS A 138 6.32 -8.66 -4.84
CA CYS A 138 6.38 -8.45 -3.39
C CYS A 138 5.26 -7.54 -2.91
N TRP A 139 5.18 -6.33 -3.46
CA TRP A 139 4.22 -5.33 -3.02
C TRP A 139 2.80 -5.62 -3.51
N GLY A 140 2.64 -6.10 -4.75
CA GLY A 140 1.33 -6.42 -5.31
C GLY A 140 0.64 -7.55 -4.55
N VAL A 141 1.34 -8.65 -4.31
CA VAL A 141 0.80 -9.79 -3.55
C VAL A 141 0.65 -9.42 -2.07
N GLY A 142 1.62 -8.69 -1.50
CA GLY A 142 1.56 -8.24 -0.10
C GLY A 142 0.39 -7.32 0.18
N LEU A 143 0.15 -6.31 -0.65
CA LEU A 143 -1.01 -5.42 -0.52
C LEU A 143 -2.32 -6.17 -0.76
N ALA A 144 -2.36 -7.08 -1.74
CA ALA A 144 -3.52 -7.92 -1.97
C ALA A 144 -3.84 -8.80 -0.76
N ALA A 145 -2.81 -9.36 -0.09
CA ALA A 145 -2.95 -10.13 1.13
C ALA A 145 -3.50 -9.29 2.29
N ILE A 146 -2.98 -8.07 2.48
CA ILE A 146 -3.47 -7.13 3.50
C ILE A 146 -4.95 -6.83 3.27
N VAL A 147 -5.33 -6.43 2.06
CA VAL A 147 -6.71 -6.08 1.71
C VAL A 147 -7.65 -7.29 1.86
N GLY A 148 -7.26 -8.44 1.33
CA GLY A 148 -8.06 -9.68 1.37
C GLY A 148 -8.30 -10.17 2.79
N ALA A 149 -7.24 -10.25 3.61
CA ALA A 149 -7.31 -10.70 5.00
C ALA A 149 -8.08 -9.73 5.90
N THR A 150 -7.84 -8.41 5.76
CA THR A 150 -8.55 -7.37 6.52
C THR A 150 -10.05 -7.41 6.21
N ARG A 151 -10.39 -7.49 4.93
CA ARG A 151 -11.79 -7.55 4.50
C ARG A 151 -12.50 -8.78 5.04
N ALA A 152 -11.87 -9.96 4.94
CA ALA A 152 -12.45 -11.18 5.47
C ALA A 152 -12.73 -11.05 6.97
N ALA A 153 -11.78 -10.50 7.73
CA ALA A 153 -11.95 -10.28 9.17
C ALA A 153 -13.05 -9.26 9.50
N VAL A 154 -13.18 -8.16 8.74
CA VAL A 154 -14.26 -7.16 8.90
C VAL A 154 -15.64 -7.78 8.64
N HIS A 155 -15.74 -8.73 7.71
CA HIS A 155 -16.98 -9.43 7.39
C HIS A 155 -17.14 -10.76 8.13
N GLU A 156 -16.41 -10.96 9.26
CA GLU A 156 -16.50 -12.14 10.14
C GLU A 156 -16.17 -13.46 9.43
N GLN A 157 -15.39 -13.39 8.36
CA GLN A 157 -14.89 -14.56 7.64
C GLN A 157 -13.49 -14.94 8.14
N SER A 158 -13.08 -16.18 7.86
CA SER A 158 -11.72 -16.62 8.19
C SER A 158 -10.67 -15.77 7.45
N VAL A 159 -9.63 -15.36 8.17
CA VAL A 159 -8.46 -14.64 7.61
C VAL A 159 -7.80 -15.46 6.50
N LEU A 160 -7.73 -16.79 6.65
CA LEU A 160 -7.18 -17.69 5.63
C LEU A 160 -8.00 -17.64 4.33
N THR A 161 -9.32 -17.56 4.42
CA THR A 161 -10.19 -17.38 3.25
C THR A 161 -9.88 -16.03 2.55
N GLY A 162 -9.62 -15.00 3.35
CA GLY A 162 -9.21 -13.68 2.84
C GLY A 162 -7.87 -13.72 2.11
N LEU A 163 -6.87 -14.40 2.68
CA LEU A 163 -5.57 -14.60 2.05
C LEU A 163 -5.69 -15.39 0.73
N GLY A 164 -6.51 -16.44 0.69
CA GLY A 164 -6.77 -17.17 -0.56
C GLY A 164 -7.40 -16.28 -1.65
N ARG A 165 -8.29 -15.36 -1.28
CA ARG A 165 -8.90 -14.38 -2.22
C ARG A 165 -7.91 -13.33 -2.71
N ALA A 166 -6.81 -13.06 -1.99
CA ALA A 166 -5.77 -12.14 -2.43
C ALA A 166 -5.16 -12.55 -3.77
N PHE A 167 -5.14 -13.86 -4.07
CA PHE A 167 -4.66 -14.38 -5.35
C PHE A 167 -5.69 -14.29 -6.48
N SER A 168 -6.87 -13.75 -6.24
CA SER A 168 -7.83 -13.52 -7.33
C SER A 168 -7.30 -12.43 -8.27
N VAL A 169 -7.49 -12.64 -9.58
CA VAL A 169 -7.05 -11.69 -10.63
C VAL A 169 -7.54 -10.27 -10.35
N ARG A 170 -8.75 -10.14 -9.79
CA ARG A 170 -9.33 -8.85 -9.46
C ARG A 170 -8.57 -8.13 -8.34
N VAL A 171 -8.33 -8.81 -7.21
CA VAL A 171 -7.66 -8.20 -6.05
C VAL A 171 -6.21 -7.90 -6.37
N LEU A 172 -5.51 -8.85 -6.99
CA LEU A 172 -4.12 -8.71 -7.41
C LEU A 172 -3.97 -7.62 -8.48
N GLY A 173 -4.82 -7.62 -9.51
CA GLY A 173 -4.80 -6.59 -10.55
C GLY A 173 -5.08 -5.20 -10.00
N THR A 174 -5.99 -5.07 -9.02
CA THR A 174 -6.24 -3.79 -8.35
C THR A 174 -5.03 -3.33 -7.51
N ALA A 175 -4.38 -4.24 -6.80
CA ALA A 175 -3.18 -3.94 -6.01
C ALA A 175 -2.03 -3.48 -6.91
N ILE A 176 -1.77 -4.18 -8.01
CA ILE A 176 -0.75 -3.79 -9.00
C ILE A 176 -1.11 -2.44 -9.64
N GLY A 177 -2.37 -2.25 -10.02
CA GLY A 177 -2.83 -0.97 -10.57
C GLY A 177 -2.63 0.20 -9.59
N ALA A 178 -2.93 0.00 -8.31
CA ALA A 178 -2.69 1.00 -7.26
C ALA A 178 -1.20 1.32 -7.09
N LEU A 179 -0.32 0.32 -7.17
CA LEU A 179 1.13 0.52 -7.15
C LEU A 179 1.63 1.34 -8.34
N LEU A 180 1.14 1.05 -9.54
CA LEU A 180 1.51 1.79 -10.75
C LEU A 180 1.04 3.25 -10.68
N VAL A 181 -0.20 3.48 -10.21
CA VAL A 181 -0.71 4.84 -9.94
C VAL A 181 0.14 5.54 -8.88
N GLY A 182 0.46 4.85 -7.78
CA GLY A 182 1.33 5.39 -6.73
C GLY A 182 2.71 5.79 -7.26
N TYR A 183 3.31 4.96 -8.12
CA TYR A 183 4.58 5.26 -8.77
C TYR A 183 4.48 6.48 -9.71
N ALA A 184 3.40 6.56 -10.49
CA ALA A 184 3.18 7.72 -11.38
C ALA A 184 3.01 9.01 -10.56
N LEU A 185 2.24 8.99 -9.46
CA LEU A 185 2.10 10.13 -8.55
C LEU A 185 3.43 10.52 -7.91
N TRP A 186 4.22 9.52 -7.48
CA TRP A 186 5.57 9.74 -6.96
C TRP A 186 6.48 10.44 -7.96
N SER A 187 6.45 10.04 -9.24
CA SER A 187 7.22 10.70 -10.31
C SER A 187 6.83 12.17 -10.48
N VAL A 188 5.55 12.51 -10.32
CA VAL A 188 5.07 13.90 -10.37
C VAL A 188 5.58 14.72 -9.19
N VAL A 189 5.85 14.13 -8.02
CA VAL A 189 6.43 14.85 -6.86
C VAL A 189 7.73 15.54 -7.24
N PHE A 190 8.59 14.90 -8.02
CA PHE A 190 9.90 15.42 -8.42
C PHE A 190 9.85 16.35 -9.65
N TRP A 191 8.72 16.39 -10.34
CA TRP A 191 8.58 17.26 -11.49
C TRP A 191 8.51 18.74 -11.06
N ARG A 192 9.33 19.59 -11.69
CA ARG A 192 9.37 21.03 -11.47
C ARG A 192 9.26 21.76 -12.80
N PRO A 193 8.38 22.76 -12.94
CA PRO A 193 8.39 23.63 -14.10
C PRO A 193 9.65 24.49 -14.09
N LYS A 194 10.20 24.74 -15.27
CA LYS A 194 11.34 25.66 -15.43
C LYS A 194 10.82 27.11 -15.41
N GLY A 195 11.52 28.01 -14.68
CA GLY A 195 11.26 29.44 -14.74
C GLY A 195 10.19 29.97 -13.79
N LEU A 196 10.06 29.40 -12.59
CA LEU A 196 9.27 30.04 -11.53
C LEU A 196 9.96 31.35 -11.09
N PRO A 197 9.19 32.47 -10.95
CA PRO A 197 9.78 33.80 -10.86
C PRO A 197 10.47 34.14 -9.54
N ASP A 198 10.14 33.45 -8.46
CA ASP A 198 10.72 33.65 -7.12
C ASP A 198 10.52 32.44 -6.19
N ASN A 199 11.16 32.47 -5.01
CA ASN A 199 11.06 31.42 -3.99
C ASN A 199 9.64 31.26 -3.43
N SER A 200 8.85 32.32 -3.34
CA SER A 200 7.48 32.27 -2.81
C SER A 200 6.55 31.58 -3.81
N ALA A 201 6.66 31.87 -5.10
CA ALA A 201 5.91 31.18 -6.14
C ALA A 201 6.30 29.69 -6.22
N GLU A 202 7.57 29.35 -6.02
CA GLU A 202 8.02 27.96 -5.96
C GLU A 202 7.40 27.22 -4.76
N LEU A 203 7.40 27.80 -3.55
CA LEU A 203 6.79 27.23 -2.37
C LEU A 203 5.28 27.04 -2.52
N MET A 204 4.57 28.02 -3.06
CA MET A 204 3.13 27.91 -3.33
C MET A 204 2.83 26.80 -4.36
N PHE A 205 3.62 26.71 -5.42
CA PHE A 205 3.49 25.65 -6.42
C PHE A 205 3.72 24.27 -5.80
N VAL A 206 4.79 24.09 -5.00
CA VAL A 206 5.09 22.82 -4.34
C VAL A 206 3.98 22.45 -3.37
N GLY A 207 3.51 23.40 -2.54
CA GLY A 207 2.42 23.18 -1.58
C GLY A 207 1.11 22.76 -2.26
N ALA A 208 0.70 23.49 -3.30
CA ALA A 208 -0.50 23.18 -4.08
C ALA A 208 -0.39 21.80 -4.76
N LYS A 209 0.76 21.51 -5.37
CA LYS A 209 1.03 20.22 -6.00
C LYS A 209 0.94 19.07 -5.01
N LEU A 210 1.57 19.18 -3.84
CA LEU A 210 1.53 18.14 -2.81
C LEU A 210 0.11 17.91 -2.30
N LEU A 211 -0.66 18.99 -2.10
CA LEU A 211 -2.06 18.89 -1.69
C LEU A 211 -2.90 18.13 -2.73
N VAL A 212 -2.77 18.47 -4.01
CA VAL A 212 -3.49 17.79 -5.10
C VAL A 212 -3.09 16.32 -5.18
N LEU A 213 -1.79 16.02 -5.13
CA LEU A 213 -1.29 14.64 -5.16
C LEU A 213 -1.81 13.83 -3.97
N TYR A 214 -1.83 14.42 -2.77
CA TYR A 214 -2.37 13.79 -1.57
C TYR A 214 -3.87 13.45 -1.73
N LEU A 215 -4.68 14.40 -2.19
CA LEU A 215 -6.10 14.16 -2.42
C LEU A 215 -6.35 13.08 -3.49
N VAL A 216 -5.62 13.14 -4.61
CA VAL A 216 -5.74 12.14 -5.68
C VAL A 216 -5.33 10.75 -5.17
N ALA A 217 -4.21 10.65 -4.45
CA ALA A 217 -3.74 9.38 -3.87
C ALA A 217 -4.76 8.79 -2.89
N THR A 218 -5.35 9.63 -2.03
CA THR A 218 -6.36 9.19 -1.04
C THR A 218 -7.62 8.67 -1.73
N VAL A 219 -8.16 9.41 -2.70
CA VAL A 219 -9.34 8.99 -3.47
C VAL A 219 -9.05 7.71 -4.25
N ALA A 220 -7.90 7.64 -4.94
CA ALA A 220 -7.49 6.46 -5.70
C ALA A 220 -7.37 5.22 -4.79
N SER A 221 -6.82 5.37 -3.58
CA SER A 221 -6.72 4.29 -2.60
C SER A 221 -8.09 3.78 -2.15
N VAL A 222 -9.04 4.68 -1.87
CA VAL A 222 -10.42 4.30 -1.49
C VAL A 222 -11.13 3.60 -2.63
N VAL A 223 -10.98 4.09 -3.87
CA VAL A 223 -11.55 3.45 -5.06
C VAL A 223 -10.93 2.07 -5.28
N ALA A 224 -9.61 1.93 -5.15
CA ALA A 224 -8.92 0.64 -5.25
C ALA A 224 -9.43 -0.35 -4.20
N LEU A 225 -9.55 0.06 -2.94
CA LEU A 225 -10.11 -0.78 -1.86
C LEU A 225 -11.57 -1.18 -2.17
N ALA A 226 -12.36 -0.28 -2.72
CA ALA A 226 -13.74 -0.56 -3.11
C ALA A 226 -13.83 -1.55 -4.26
N VAL A 227 -12.99 -1.40 -5.30
CA VAL A 227 -12.93 -2.31 -6.45
C VAL A 227 -12.45 -3.70 -6.02
N ALA A 228 -11.40 -3.78 -5.22
CA ALA A 228 -10.95 -5.04 -4.65
C ALA A 228 -12.05 -5.70 -3.80
N GLY A 229 -12.88 -4.87 -3.16
CA GLY A 229 -13.97 -5.27 -2.29
C GLY A 229 -15.27 -5.73 -2.97
N GLY A 230 -15.65 -5.22 -4.13
CA GLY A 230 -17.01 -5.26 -4.69
C GLY A 230 -17.46 -6.54 -5.42
N GLY A 231 -16.84 -7.71 -5.23
CA GLY A 231 -17.03 -8.87 -6.13
C GLY A 231 -17.89 -10.04 -5.67
N THR A 232 -18.41 -10.08 -4.45
CA THR A 232 -18.96 -11.34 -3.89
C THR A 232 -20.44 -11.31 -3.48
N GLU A 233 -21.10 -10.17 -3.43
CA GLU A 233 -22.50 -10.12 -2.93
C GLU A 233 -23.55 -10.57 -3.95
N LYS A 234 -23.33 -10.43 -5.25
CA LYS A 234 -24.32 -10.83 -6.27
C LYS A 234 -24.52 -12.34 -6.44
N LYS A 235 -23.69 -13.18 -5.83
CA LYS A 235 -23.79 -14.65 -5.97
C LYS A 235 -24.48 -15.36 -4.79
N LEU A 236 -24.73 -14.66 -3.68
CA LEU A 236 -25.38 -15.25 -2.51
C LEU A 236 -26.90 -15.01 -2.47
N GLU A 237 -27.43 -14.10 -3.28
CA GLU A 237 -28.89 -13.87 -3.38
C GLU A 237 -29.59 -14.75 -4.43
N SER A 238 -28.85 -15.63 -5.13
CA SER A 238 -29.38 -16.51 -6.17
C SER A 238 -29.39 -17.99 -5.78
N TRP A 239 -29.30 -18.33 -4.49
CA TRP A 239 -29.49 -19.70 -3.99
C TRP A 239 -30.55 -19.78 -2.92
#